data_76cb6d50be355053df8d5f29d9b270c1
#
_entry.id   76cb6d50be355053df8d5f29d9b270c1
#
_cell.length_a   1.000
_cell.length_b   1.000
_cell.length_c   1.000
_cell.angle_alpha   90.00
_cell.angle_beta   90.00
_cell.angle_gamma   90.00
#
_symmetry.space_group_name_H-M   'P 1'
#
loop_
_entity.id
_entity.type
_entity.pdbx_description
1 polymer ?
#
loop_
_entity_poly.entity_id
_entity_poly.type
_entity_poly.pdbx_seq_one_letter_code
_entity_poly.pdbx_strand_id
1 'polypeptide(L)'
;ITNQRTMEVLRDLGHDVEAEAYMQATEQDLMGENVFCESLAGEEIGRMKSWGTHPLSRAEHELSSPSFMNDLPQTFMEPLLFKTACSRGTQSRMSTEYLSHEQDADGVTTTLLDRLSGREFQVQSKYLIGADGGNSLVAEHIDTPVEGQMGVGGSMNILFKADLSKYVAHRPSVLYWVMQPGADGGGIGMGLVRMIRPWNEWLIVWGYDINEPA
;
A
#
# COMPACT_ATOMS: atom_id res chain seq x y z
N ILE A 1 4.82 3.79 -2.63
CA ILE A 1 6.03 3.63 -3.46
C ILE A 1 6.12 2.18 -3.89
N THR A 2 6.37 1.98 -5.18
CA THR A 2 6.49 0.67 -5.82
C THR A 2 7.94 0.48 -6.20
N ASN A 3 8.62 -0.44 -5.49
CA ASN A 3 10.05 -0.67 -5.74
C ASN A 3 10.29 -1.45 -7.04
N GLN A 4 11.56 -1.51 -7.48
CA GLN A 4 11.95 -2.18 -8.71
C GLN A 4 11.53 -3.65 -8.73
N ARG A 5 11.66 -4.39 -7.62
CA ARG A 5 11.25 -5.80 -7.54
C ARG A 5 9.75 -5.97 -7.77
N THR A 6 8.93 -5.09 -7.25
CA THR A 6 7.48 -5.13 -7.50
C THR A 6 7.18 -4.84 -8.98
N MET A 7 7.90 -3.90 -9.58
CA MET A 7 7.75 -3.61 -11.02
C MET A 7 8.19 -4.79 -11.90
N GLU A 8 9.24 -5.50 -11.52
CA GLU A 8 9.65 -6.75 -12.19
C GLU A 8 8.54 -7.81 -12.13
N VAL A 9 7.87 -7.95 -10.99
CA VAL A 9 6.71 -8.85 -10.86
C VAL A 9 5.56 -8.42 -11.78
N LEU A 10 5.28 -7.11 -11.89
CA LEU A 10 4.28 -6.60 -12.83
C LEU A 10 4.70 -6.87 -14.30
N ARG A 11 5.97 -6.75 -14.60
CA ARG A 11 6.55 -7.10 -15.92
C ARG A 11 6.41 -8.60 -16.23
N ASP A 12 6.65 -9.48 -15.25
CA ASP A 12 6.44 -10.94 -15.38
C ASP A 12 4.96 -11.27 -15.60
N LEU A 13 4.07 -10.46 -15.06
CA LEU A 13 2.64 -10.55 -15.39
C LEU A 13 2.33 -10.09 -16.82
N GLY A 14 3.15 -9.29 -17.45
CA GLY A 14 3.03 -8.84 -18.84
C GLY A 14 3.63 -7.45 -19.03
N HIS A 15 4.25 -7.23 -20.19
CA HIS A 15 4.78 -5.91 -20.54
C HIS A 15 3.70 -4.82 -20.63
N ASP A 16 2.48 -5.20 -20.98
CA ASP A 16 1.30 -4.33 -20.98
C ASP A 16 0.88 -3.95 -19.57
N VAL A 17 0.99 -4.87 -18.60
CA VAL A 17 0.71 -4.64 -17.18
C VAL A 17 1.73 -3.66 -16.58
N GLU A 18 3.02 -3.88 -16.84
CA GLU A 18 4.08 -2.96 -16.43
C GLU A 18 3.90 -1.57 -17.05
N ALA A 19 3.62 -1.50 -18.36
CA ALA A 19 3.40 -0.24 -19.05
C ALA A 19 2.20 0.55 -18.49
N GLU A 20 1.09 -0.14 -18.20
CA GLU A 20 -0.08 0.48 -17.56
C GLU A 20 0.26 0.97 -16.14
N ALA A 21 1.06 0.23 -15.39
CA ALA A 21 1.52 0.65 -14.06
C ALA A 21 2.33 1.96 -14.13
N TYR A 22 3.26 2.09 -15.08
CA TYR A 22 4.01 3.34 -15.29
C TYR A 22 3.12 4.50 -15.71
N MET A 23 2.14 4.27 -16.60
CA MET A 23 1.20 5.32 -17.02
C MET A 23 0.32 5.83 -15.88
N GLN A 24 0.04 4.99 -14.90
CA GLN A 24 -0.79 5.34 -13.75
C GLN A 24 0.02 5.87 -12.55
N ALA A 25 1.33 5.72 -12.57
CA ALA A 25 2.21 6.20 -11.52
C ALA A 25 2.37 7.73 -11.56
N THR A 26 2.86 8.28 -10.45
CA THR A 26 3.32 9.67 -10.39
C THR A 26 4.53 9.85 -11.31
N GLU A 27 4.59 10.97 -12.03
CA GLU A 27 5.73 11.33 -12.86
C GLU A 27 7.03 11.32 -12.04
N GLN A 28 8.11 10.79 -12.62
CA GLN A 28 9.39 10.60 -11.92
C GLN A 28 9.93 11.89 -11.30
N ASP A 29 9.79 13.02 -12.00
CA ASP A 29 10.25 14.32 -11.54
C ASP A 29 9.48 14.84 -10.33
N LEU A 30 8.26 14.34 -10.10
CA LEU A 30 7.42 14.68 -8.97
C LEU A 30 7.60 13.75 -7.77
N MET A 31 8.25 12.60 -7.93
CA MET A 31 8.58 11.72 -6.80
C MET A 31 9.50 12.44 -5.80
N GLY A 32 10.44 13.21 -6.31
CA GLY A 32 11.31 14.07 -5.52
C GLY A 32 12.15 13.32 -4.50
N GLU A 33 12.25 13.91 -3.34
CA GLU A 33 13.06 13.47 -2.20
C GLU A 33 12.14 13.33 -0.98
N ASN A 34 12.55 12.63 0.06
CA ASN A 34 11.89 12.79 1.36
C ASN A 34 12.10 14.23 1.84
N VAL A 35 11.04 14.96 2.03
CA VAL A 35 11.07 16.34 2.53
C VAL A 35 10.68 16.36 4.02
N PHE A 36 11.52 16.96 4.85
CA PHE A 36 11.25 17.20 6.27
C PHE A 36 10.90 18.67 6.44
N CYS A 37 9.77 18.96 7.05
CA CYS A 37 9.25 20.33 7.19
C CYS A 37 8.42 20.48 8.47
N GLU A 38 8.25 21.70 8.92
CA GLU A 38 7.36 22.01 10.06
C GLU A 38 5.87 21.84 9.68
N SER A 39 5.54 22.16 8.44
CA SER A 39 4.24 21.90 7.81
C SER A 39 4.39 21.99 6.31
N LEU A 40 3.37 21.59 5.53
CA LEU A 40 3.40 21.81 4.08
C LEU A 40 3.49 23.28 3.67
N ALA A 41 3.05 24.20 4.54
CA ALA A 41 3.12 25.64 4.33
C ALA A 41 4.29 26.31 5.08
N GLY A 42 4.98 25.56 5.95
CA GLY A 42 6.06 26.04 6.80
C GLY A 42 7.46 25.85 6.19
N GLU A 43 8.44 26.09 7.04
CA GLU A 43 9.84 25.94 6.65
C GLU A 43 10.22 24.50 6.35
N GLU A 44 11.12 24.35 5.39
CA GLU A 44 11.80 23.10 5.14
C GLU A 44 12.98 22.96 6.10
N ILE A 45 12.98 21.89 6.89
CA ILE A 45 14.06 21.54 7.80
C ILE A 45 15.21 20.87 7.02
N GLY A 46 14.87 20.09 6.00
CA GLY A 46 15.83 19.41 5.15
C GLY A 46 15.17 18.43 4.21
N ARG A 47 15.98 17.79 3.39
CA ARG A 47 15.53 16.74 2.48
C ARG A 47 16.57 15.65 2.33
N MET A 48 16.11 14.47 2.03
CA MET A 48 16.95 13.31 1.80
C MET A 48 16.64 12.70 0.45
N LYS A 49 17.65 12.56 -0.40
CA LYS A 49 17.51 11.86 -1.68
C LYS A 49 17.15 10.40 -1.44
N SER A 50 16.05 10.00 -2.03
CA SER A 50 15.45 8.68 -1.85
C SER A 50 15.05 8.09 -3.19
N TRP A 51 14.47 6.92 -3.17
CA TRP A 51 13.87 6.29 -4.35
C TRP A 51 14.84 6.03 -5.52
N GLY A 52 16.15 5.84 -5.21
CA GLY A 52 17.18 5.67 -6.25
C GLY A 52 17.51 6.95 -7.02
N THR A 53 17.08 8.13 -6.55
CA THR A 53 17.34 9.41 -7.23
C THR A 53 18.70 10.01 -6.90
N HIS A 54 19.43 9.46 -5.92
CA HIS A 54 20.73 9.98 -5.53
C HIS A 54 21.74 9.78 -6.67
N PRO A 55 22.43 10.84 -7.15
CA PRO A 55 23.34 10.75 -8.31
C PRO A 55 24.40 9.67 -8.23
N LEU A 56 24.94 9.39 -7.02
CA LEU A 56 25.98 8.39 -6.81
C LEU A 56 25.48 6.94 -6.86
N SER A 57 24.18 6.71 -6.62
CA SER A 57 23.60 5.36 -6.62
C SER A 57 22.66 5.11 -7.80
N ARG A 58 22.28 6.15 -8.53
CA ARG A 58 21.33 6.05 -9.64
C ARG A 58 21.75 5.03 -10.70
N ALA A 59 23.01 5.09 -11.13
CA ALA A 59 23.51 4.18 -12.15
C ALA A 59 23.49 2.71 -11.68
N GLU A 60 23.78 2.46 -10.41
CA GLU A 60 23.69 1.12 -9.83
C GLU A 60 22.25 0.62 -9.81
N HIS A 61 21.30 1.44 -9.41
CA HIS A 61 19.86 1.12 -9.46
C HIS A 61 19.39 0.81 -10.87
N GLU A 62 19.80 1.62 -11.86
CA GLU A 62 19.43 1.44 -13.27
C GLU A 62 20.03 0.17 -13.87
N LEU A 63 21.24 -0.22 -13.44
CA LEU A 63 21.91 -1.43 -13.91
C LEU A 63 21.42 -2.72 -13.21
N SER A 64 20.81 -2.59 -12.03
CA SER A 64 20.41 -3.73 -11.21
C SER A 64 19.05 -4.31 -11.59
N SER A 65 18.24 -3.61 -12.39
CA SER A 65 16.89 -4.03 -12.75
C SER A 65 16.50 -3.53 -14.13
N PRO A 66 15.75 -4.32 -14.90
CA PRO A 66 15.13 -3.86 -16.15
C PRO A 66 13.95 -2.91 -15.93
N SER A 67 13.52 -2.73 -14.68
CA SER A 67 12.38 -1.91 -14.28
C SER A 67 12.80 -0.79 -13.36
N PHE A 68 12.06 0.31 -13.35
CA PHE A 68 12.34 1.47 -12.50
C PHE A 68 11.37 1.53 -11.31
N MET A 69 11.87 2.04 -10.20
CA MET A 69 11.04 2.42 -9.07
C MET A 69 10.08 3.53 -9.48
N ASN A 70 8.84 3.46 -9.00
CA ASN A 70 7.85 4.50 -9.23
C ASN A 70 6.94 4.71 -8.01
N ASP A 71 6.05 5.67 -8.08
CA ASP A 71 4.98 5.85 -7.12
C ASP A 71 3.63 5.52 -7.75
N LEU A 72 3.28 4.23 -7.73
CA LEU A 72 1.96 3.75 -8.09
C LEU A 72 1.12 3.57 -6.81
N PRO A 73 0.12 4.43 -6.58
CA PRO A 73 -0.76 4.29 -5.43
C PRO A 73 -1.55 2.97 -5.47
N GLN A 74 -1.80 2.40 -4.29
CA GLN A 74 -2.54 1.14 -4.13
C GLN A 74 -3.92 1.19 -4.79
N THR A 75 -4.58 2.34 -4.74
CA THR A 75 -5.87 2.60 -5.40
C THR A 75 -5.87 2.42 -6.92
N PHE A 76 -4.69 2.39 -7.54
CA PHE A 76 -4.50 2.12 -8.97
C PHE A 76 -3.88 0.74 -9.21
N MET A 77 -2.99 0.31 -8.35
CA MET A 77 -2.35 -1.00 -8.48
C MET A 77 -3.35 -2.15 -8.28
N GLU A 78 -4.24 -2.06 -7.29
CA GLU A 78 -5.23 -3.10 -7.03
C GLU A 78 -6.19 -3.33 -8.21
N PRO A 79 -6.82 -2.29 -8.80
CA PRO A 79 -7.65 -2.47 -9.99
C PRO A 79 -6.89 -3.04 -11.19
N LEU A 80 -5.62 -2.66 -11.39
CA LEU A 80 -4.77 -3.21 -12.43
C LEU A 80 -4.54 -4.72 -12.25
N LEU A 81 -4.16 -5.13 -11.05
CA LEU A 81 -3.96 -6.55 -10.72
C LEU A 81 -5.26 -7.35 -10.83
N PHE A 82 -6.35 -6.80 -10.32
CA PHE A 82 -7.68 -7.42 -10.39
C PHE A 82 -8.14 -7.63 -11.85
N LYS A 83 -8.05 -6.58 -12.67
CA LYS A 83 -8.35 -6.66 -14.11
C LYS A 83 -7.49 -7.73 -14.79
N THR A 84 -6.19 -7.75 -14.49
CA THR A 84 -5.24 -8.72 -15.05
C THR A 84 -5.59 -10.14 -14.64
N ALA A 85 -5.91 -10.39 -13.38
CA ALA A 85 -6.32 -11.70 -12.90
C ALA A 85 -7.60 -12.18 -13.60
N CYS A 86 -8.63 -11.32 -13.67
CA CYS A 86 -9.90 -11.66 -14.33
C CYS A 86 -9.71 -11.95 -15.82
N SER A 87 -8.88 -11.19 -16.53
CA SER A 87 -8.59 -11.42 -17.97
C SER A 87 -7.89 -12.75 -18.23
N ARG A 88 -7.26 -13.32 -17.21
CA ARG A 88 -6.60 -14.64 -17.24
C ARG A 88 -7.49 -15.79 -16.76
N GLY A 89 -8.77 -15.54 -16.55
CA GLY A 89 -9.74 -16.56 -16.19
C GLY A 89 -9.99 -16.72 -14.69
N THR A 90 -9.41 -15.87 -13.84
CA THR A 90 -9.75 -15.85 -12.42
C THR A 90 -11.22 -15.46 -12.26
N GLN A 91 -11.98 -16.28 -11.57
CA GLN A 91 -13.34 -15.96 -11.16
C GLN A 91 -13.28 -15.22 -9.83
N SER A 92 -13.76 -14.00 -9.81
CA SER A 92 -13.80 -13.17 -8.61
C SER A 92 -15.22 -13.02 -8.09
N ARG A 93 -15.36 -13.00 -6.79
CA ARG A 93 -16.63 -12.76 -6.11
C ARG A 93 -16.43 -11.77 -4.98
N MET A 94 -16.89 -10.55 -5.20
CA MET A 94 -16.88 -9.49 -4.18
C MET A 94 -17.96 -9.71 -3.12
N SER A 95 -17.90 -8.99 -2.01
CA SER A 95 -18.85 -9.07 -0.89
C SER A 95 -19.07 -10.49 -0.39
N THR A 96 -18.00 -11.29 -0.41
CA THR A 96 -18.02 -12.69 0.03
C THR A 96 -17.02 -12.86 1.17
N GLU A 97 -17.49 -13.33 2.29
CA GLU A 97 -16.72 -13.52 3.51
C GLU A 97 -16.39 -15.00 3.70
N TYR A 98 -15.14 -15.28 4.05
CA TYR A 98 -14.72 -16.61 4.48
C TYR A 98 -15.20 -16.85 5.92
N LEU A 99 -15.82 -18.01 6.17
CA LEU A 99 -16.28 -18.41 7.51
C LEU A 99 -15.42 -19.53 8.09
N SER A 100 -15.25 -20.61 7.34
CA SER A 100 -14.51 -21.79 7.80
C SER A 100 -14.09 -22.67 6.61
N HIS A 101 -13.26 -23.66 6.88
CA HIS A 101 -12.97 -24.71 5.91
C HIS A 101 -12.79 -26.06 6.59
N GLU A 102 -12.99 -27.11 5.81
CA GLU A 102 -12.64 -28.49 6.14
C GLU A 102 -11.72 -29.04 5.05
N GLN A 103 -10.71 -29.80 5.44
CA GLN A 103 -9.75 -30.41 4.52
C GLN A 103 -9.77 -31.92 4.66
N ASP A 104 -9.75 -32.61 3.54
CA ASP A 104 -9.65 -34.07 3.46
C ASP A 104 -8.64 -34.51 2.39
N ALA A 105 -8.66 -35.79 2.02
CA ALA A 105 -7.76 -36.33 1.00
C ALA A 105 -8.07 -35.83 -0.42
N ASP A 106 -9.27 -35.34 -0.68
CA ASP A 106 -9.73 -34.90 -2.00
C ASP A 106 -9.57 -33.40 -2.20
N GLY A 107 -9.36 -32.63 -1.12
CA GLY A 107 -9.15 -31.18 -1.19
C GLY A 107 -9.71 -30.42 0.01
N VAL A 108 -10.21 -29.21 -0.26
CA VAL A 108 -10.72 -28.28 0.76
C VAL A 108 -12.14 -27.86 0.42
N THR A 109 -13.04 -27.99 1.37
CA THR A 109 -14.40 -27.45 1.30
C THR A 109 -14.45 -26.17 2.14
N THR A 110 -14.61 -25.02 1.47
CA THR A 110 -14.66 -23.70 2.12
C THR A 110 -16.10 -23.23 2.27
N THR A 111 -16.52 -22.87 3.47
CA THR A 111 -17.82 -22.24 3.75
C THR A 111 -17.68 -20.72 3.69
N LEU A 112 -18.52 -20.10 2.87
CA LEU A 112 -18.52 -18.70 2.54
C LEU A 112 -19.88 -18.07 2.80
N LEU A 113 -19.88 -16.78 3.16
CA LEU A 113 -21.08 -15.96 3.33
C LEU A 113 -21.15 -14.90 2.21
N ASP A 114 -22.24 -14.92 1.45
CA ASP A 114 -22.58 -13.81 0.58
C ASP A 114 -23.19 -12.67 1.43
N ARG A 115 -22.42 -11.61 1.63
CA ARG A 115 -22.81 -10.47 2.50
C ARG A 115 -23.96 -9.65 1.95
N LEU A 116 -24.27 -9.74 0.66
CA LEU A 116 -25.39 -9.02 0.06
C LEU A 116 -26.73 -9.73 0.30
N SER A 117 -26.73 -11.06 0.23
CA SER A 117 -27.94 -11.86 0.40
C SER A 117 -28.06 -12.48 1.81
N GLY A 118 -26.98 -12.50 2.59
CA GLY A 118 -26.91 -13.20 3.87
C GLY A 118 -26.91 -14.72 3.76
N ARG A 119 -26.68 -15.27 2.57
CA ARG A 119 -26.73 -16.73 2.33
C ARG A 119 -25.34 -17.34 2.39
N GLU A 120 -25.23 -18.43 3.13
CA GLU A 120 -24.04 -19.28 3.11
C GLU A 120 -24.06 -20.23 1.91
N PHE A 121 -22.86 -20.52 1.41
CA PHE A 121 -22.63 -21.49 0.37
C PHE A 121 -21.23 -22.10 0.50
N GLN A 122 -20.99 -23.22 -0.16
CA GLN A 122 -19.72 -23.91 -0.11
C GLN A 122 -19.04 -23.94 -1.48
N VAL A 123 -17.70 -23.92 -1.44
CA VAL A 123 -16.82 -24.07 -2.60
C VAL A 123 -15.85 -25.19 -2.32
N GLN A 124 -15.76 -26.17 -3.23
CA GLN A 124 -14.74 -27.20 -3.20
C GLN A 124 -13.57 -26.82 -4.09
N SER A 125 -12.37 -26.99 -3.60
CA SER A 125 -11.12 -26.69 -4.30
C SER A 125 -10.03 -27.68 -3.92
N LYS A 126 -9.00 -27.79 -4.75
CA LYS A 126 -7.82 -28.60 -4.40
C LYS A 126 -6.98 -27.95 -3.31
N TYR A 127 -6.94 -26.65 -3.29
CA TYR A 127 -6.14 -25.83 -2.34
C TYR A 127 -6.93 -24.60 -1.93
N LEU A 128 -6.75 -24.17 -0.69
CA LEU A 128 -7.16 -22.86 -0.18
C LEU A 128 -5.91 -22.06 0.12
N ILE A 129 -5.87 -20.80 -0.33
CA ILE A 129 -4.78 -19.87 -0.02
C ILE A 129 -5.35 -18.73 0.81
N GLY A 130 -4.88 -18.60 2.06
CA GLY A 130 -5.17 -17.45 2.93
C GLY A 130 -4.31 -16.26 2.53
N ALA A 131 -4.93 -15.21 1.97
CA ALA A 131 -4.29 -13.95 1.65
C ALA A 131 -5.04 -12.78 2.34
N ASP A 132 -5.54 -13.03 3.53
CA ASP A 132 -6.47 -12.21 4.32
C ASP A 132 -5.78 -11.33 5.39
N GLY A 133 -4.44 -11.19 5.27
CA GLY A 133 -3.65 -10.19 6.00
C GLY A 133 -3.31 -10.56 7.44
N GLY A 134 -2.99 -9.54 8.25
CA GLY A 134 -2.45 -9.74 9.60
C GLY A 134 -3.46 -10.28 10.64
N ASN A 135 -4.76 -10.19 10.34
CA ASN A 135 -5.85 -10.76 11.15
C ASN A 135 -6.50 -11.96 10.45
N SER A 136 -5.68 -12.77 9.81
CA SER A 136 -6.10 -13.89 8.99
C SER A 136 -6.90 -14.93 9.77
N LEU A 137 -8.16 -15.12 9.38
CA LEU A 137 -9.00 -16.20 9.89
C LEU A 137 -8.54 -17.56 9.36
N VAL A 138 -7.96 -17.59 8.16
CA VAL A 138 -7.41 -18.82 7.59
C VAL A 138 -6.22 -19.30 8.43
N ALA A 139 -5.30 -18.38 8.80
CA ALA A 139 -4.16 -18.71 9.67
C ALA A 139 -4.61 -19.18 11.07
N GLU A 140 -5.65 -18.56 11.63
CA GLU A 140 -6.25 -18.97 12.90
C GLU A 140 -6.82 -20.39 12.81
N HIS A 141 -7.58 -20.69 11.75
CA HIS A 141 -8.22 -22.00 11.59
C HIS A 141 -7.26 -23.15 11.29
N ILE A 142 -6.05 -22.87 10.80
CA ILE A 142 -4.99 -23.88 10.64
C ILE A 142 -4.00 -23.89 11.81
N ASP A 143 -4.34 -23.21 12.91
CA ASP A 143 -3.54 -23.13 14.14
C ASP A 143 -2.09 -22.68 13.88
N THR A 144 -1.93 -21.65 13.04
CA THR A 144 -0.62 -21.04 12.75
C THR A 144 -0.38 -19.87 13.69
N PRO A 145 0.46 -20.02 14.72
CA PRO A 145 0.71 -18.95 15.68
C PRO A 145 1.48 -17.78 15.04
N VAL A 146 1.13 -16.57 15.47
CA VAL A 146 1.89 -15.37 15.12
C VAL A 146 2.80 -15.01 16.29
N GLU A 147 4.11 -14.89 16.03
CA GLU A 147 5.08 -14.47 17.03
C GLU A 147 5.40 -12.97 16.88
N GLY A 148 5.60 -12.29 17.99
CA GLY A 148 5.99 -10.90 18.06
C GLY A 148 5.11 -10.04 18.96
N GLN A 149 5.42 -8.74 19.00
CA GLN A 149 4.61 -7.75 19.73
C GLN A 149 3.49 -7.25 18.81
N MET A 150 2.27 -7.47 19.22
CA MET A 150 1.07 -7.00 18.52
C MET A 150 0.52 -5.74 19.20
N GLY A 151 -0.06 -4.83 18.39
CA GLY A 151 -0.73 -3.65 18.94
C GLY A 151 0.20 -2.65 19.62
N VAL A 152 1.40 -2.45 19.08
CA VAL A 152 2.41 -1.53 19.67
C VAL A 152 2.00 -0.07 19.52
N GLY A 153 1.19 0.27 18.53
CA GLY A 153 0.69 1.63 18.27
C GLY A 153 -0.40 1.59 17.22
N GLY A 154 -1.16 2.67 17.14
CA GLY A 154 -2.17 2.89 16.14
C GLY A 154 -1.68 3.82 15.02
N SER A 155 -2.21 3.65 13.82
CA SER A 155 -1.99 4.55 12.70
C SER A 155 -3.31 4.90 12.06
N MET A 156 -3.63 6.19 12.04
CA MET A 156 -4.80 6.73 11.34
C MET A 156 -4.38 7.19 9.95
N ASN A 157 -5.07 6.70 8.94
CA ASN A 157 -4.85 7.09 7.56
C ASN A 157 -6.04 7.90 7.06
N ILE A 158 -5.81 9.17 6.74
CA ILE A 158 -6.85 10.11 6.31
C ILE A 158 -6.58 10.48 4.85
N LEU A 159 -7.39 9.93 3.96
CA LEU A 159 -7.37 10.28 2.54
C LEU A 159 -8.28 11.48 2.31
N PHE A 160 -7.78 12.50 1.60
CA PHE A 160 -8.56 13.70 1.30
C PHE A 160 -8.19 14.30 -0.06
N LYS A 161 -9.06 15.17 -0.56
CA LYS A 161 -8.85 15.93 -1.79
C LYS A 161 -8.75 17.42 -1.49
N ALA A 162 -7.65 18.03 -1.92
CA ALA A 162 -7.42 19.47 -1.85
C ALA A 162 -6.30 19.84 -2.83
N ASP A 163 -6.41 20.98 -3.49
CA ASP A 163 -5.29 21.52 -4.24
C ASP A 163 -4.30 22.19 -3.28
N LEU A 164 -3.16 21.51 -3.08
CA LEU A 164 -2.07 21.99 -2.23
C LEU A 164 -0.86 22.48 -3.06
N SER A 165 -1.01 22.63 -4.37
CA SER A 165 0.08 23.02 -5.28
C SER A 165 0.84 24.26 -4.81
N LYS A 166 0.13 25.30 -4.32
CA LYS A 166 0.74 26.53 -3.83
C LYS A 166 1.73 26.35 -2.67
N TYR A 167 1.60 25.24 -1.92
CA TYR A 167 2.45 24.95 -0.77
C TYR A 167 3.61 24.03 -1.11
N VAL A 168 3.50 23.23 -2.16
CA VAL A 168 4.43 22.12 -2.40
C VAL A 168 5.04 22.09 -3.81
N ALA A 169 4.49 22.80 -4.81
CA ALA A 169 4.98 22.75 -6.18
C ALA A 169 6.44 23.21 -6.35
N HIS A 170 6.94 24.07 -5.45
CA HIS A 170 8.34 24.50 -5.43
C HIS A 170 9.29 23.45 -4.81
N ARG A 171 8.76 22.42 -4.17
CA ARG A 171 9.50 21.31 -3.55
C ARG A 171 8.74 20.00 -3.69
N PRO A 172 8.49 19.52 -4.91
CA PRO A 172 7.67 18.35 -5.15
C PRO A 172 8.26 17.12 -4.48
N SER A 173 7.41 16.35 -3.85
CA SER A 173 7.74 15.05 -3.26
C SER A 173 6.49 14.21 -3.10
N VAL A 174 6.63 12.91 -3.13
CA VAL A 174 5.56 11.99 -2.76
C VAL A 174 5.43 11.82 -1.24
N LEU A 175 6.42 12.31 -0.47
CA LEU A 175 6.48 12.08 0.97
C LEU A 175 7.03 13.29 1.73
N TYR A 176 6.18 13.87 2.58
CA TYR A 176 6.52 14.98 3.48
C TYR A 176 6.43 14.50 4.93
N TRP A 177 7.54 14.62 5.65
CA TRP A 177 7.62 14.37 7.09
C TRP A 177 7.36 15.67 7.81
N VAL A 178 6.19 15.80 8.43
CA VAL A 178 5.80 16.99 9.18
C VAL A 178 6.26 16.82 10.63
N MET A 179 7.24 17.61 11.02
CA MET A 179 7.89 17.56 12.32
C MET A 179 7.40 18.73 13.17
N GLN A 180 6.52 18.46 14.12
CA GLN A 180 5.98 19.48 15.03
C GLN A 180 6.48 19.24 16.45
N PRO A 181 7.09 20.24 17.12
CA PRO A 181 7.47 20.13 18.53
C PRO A 181 6.23 19.81 19.38
N GLY A 182 6.35 18.79 20.25
CA GLY A 182 5.27 18.39 21.15
C GLY A 182 4.17 17.52 20.53
N ALA A 183 4.32 17.10 19.27
CA ALA A 183 3.42 16.14 18.63
C ALA A 183 3.83 14.69 19.01
N ASP A 184 3.89 14.39 20.32
CA ASP A 184 4.39 13.10 20.84
C ASP A 184 3.32 11.99 20.82
N GLY A 185 2.22 12.20 20.10
CA GLY A 185 1.15 11.22 19.96
C GLY A 185 1.68 9.88 19.43
N GLY A 186 1.77 8.89 20.29
CA GLY A 186 2.18 7.53 19.93
C GLY A 186 3.67 7.31 19.69
N GLY A 187 4.56 8.16 20.21
CA GLY A 187 6.02 7.96 20.19
C GLY A 187 6.69 8.22 18.84
N ILE A 188 5.95 8.67 17.85
CA ILE A 188 6.47 9.18 16.58
C ILE A 188 6.05 10.63 16.48
N GLY A 189 6.83 11.56 17.02
CA GLY A 189 6.57 13.02 16.99
C GLY A 189 6.55 13.60 15.56
N MET A 190 6.06 12.86 14.59
CA MET A 190 6.02 13.19 13.18
C MET A 190 4.72 12.74 12.54
N GLY A 191 4.05 13.66 11.86
CA GLY A 191 3.00 13.32 10.89
C GLY A 191 3.63 13.07 9.52
N LEU A 192 3.04 12.16 8.77
CA LEU A 192 3.41 11.91 7.40
C LEU A 192 2.31 12.45 6.48
N VAL A 193 2.68 13.27 5.51
CA VAL A 193 1.76 13.66 4.44
C VAL A 193 2.30 13.11 3.12
N ARG A 194 1.48 12.29 2.47
CA ARG A 194 1.81 11.67 1.20
C ARG A 194 0.98 12.29 0.08
N MET A 195 1.64 12.66 -1.01
CA MET A 195 0.98 13.04 -2.25
C MET A 195 0.59 11.76 -3.01
N ILE A 196 -0.71 11.52 -3.13
CA ILE A 196 -1.25 10.34 -3.85
C ILE A 196 -1.40 10.68 -5.34
N ARG A 197 -1.92 11.88 -5.63
CA ARG A 197 -2.00 12.44 -6.98
C ARG A 197 -1.60 13.91 -6.96
N PRO A 198 -0.70 14.31 -7.81
CA PRO A 198 -0.36 15.73 -7.97
C PRO A 198 -1.58 16.48 -8.52
N TRP A 199 -2.02 17.50 -7.89
CA TRP A 199 -1.68 18.12 -6.58
C TRP A 199 -2.87 18.01 -5.64
N ASN A 200 -3.80 17.08 -5.95
CA ASN A 200 -5.20 17.12 -5.53
C ASN A 200 -5.61 15.98 -4.60
N GLU A 201 -4.83 14.89 -4.52
CA GLU A 201 -5.14 13.77 -3.61
C GLU A 201 -3.98 13.53 -2.65
N TRP A 202 -4.32 13.44 -1.38
CA TRP A 202 -3.37 13.40 -0.28
C TRP A 202 -3.78 12.38 0.76
N LEU A 203 -2.79 11.82 1.43
CA LEU A 203 -2.95 10.94 2.57
C LEU A 203 -2.17 11.53 3.75
N ILE A 204 -2.85 11.73 4.88
CA ILE A 204 -2.18 11.96 6.16
C ILE A 204 -2.11 10.62 6.88
N VAL A 205 -0.92 10.29 7.37
CA VAL A 205 -0.69 9.16 8.27
C VAL A 205 -0.29 9.74 9.63
N TRP A 206 -1.12 9.45 10.63
CA TRP A 206 -0.91 9.94 11.99
C TRP A 206 -0.82 8.77 12.96
N GLY A 207 0.27 8.71 13.73
CA GLY A 207 0.42 7.73 14.80
C GLY A 207 -0.36 8.16 16.05
N TYR A 208 -0.94 7.21 16.77
CA TYR A 208 -1.60 7.45 18.06
C TYR A 208 -1.34 6.31 19.02
N ASP A 209 -1.39 6.62 20.33
CA ASP A 209 -1.34 5.59 21.36
C ASP A 209 -2.71 4.91 21.47
N ILE A 210 -2.73 3.61 21.24
CA ILE A 210 -3.97 2.80 21.31
C ILE A 210 -4.55 2.70 22.73
N ASN A 211 -3.79 3.05 23.73
CA ASN A 211 -4.20 3.02 25.14
C ASN A 211 -4.78 4.37 25.61
N GLU A 212 -4.64 5.43 24.81
CA GLU A 212 -5.24 6.73 25.12
C GLU A 212 -6.66 6.80 24.52
N PRO A 213 -7.64 7.35 25.26
CA PRO A 213 -8.97 7.56 24.72
C PRO A 213 -8.92 8.58 23.57
N ALA A 214 -9.61 8.26 22.46
CA ALA A 214 -9.72 9.10 21.28
C ALA A 214 -10.55 10.35 21.51
#